data_bdccef1b8743de3537c9cd95b0f7528a
#
_entry.id   bdccef1b8743de3537c9cd95b0f7528a
#
_cell.length_a   1.000
_cell.length_b   1.000
_cell.length_c   1.000
_cell.angle_alpha   90.00
_cell.angle_beta   90.00
_cell.angle_gamma   90.00
#
_symmetry.space_group_name_H-M   'P 1'
#
loop_
_entity.id
_entity.type
_entity.pdbx_description
1 polymer ?
#
loop_
_entity_poly.entity_id
_entity_poly.type
_entity_poly.pdbx_seq_one_letter_code
_entity_poly.pdbx_strand_id
1 'polypeptide(L)'
;TEIDLSKLTVKAFDQYDGEWKDTSDVKWAVEIDGQSAAFTELSQNKLPIRKAGIYKITAVSQKYNVISNVVELNVKPARKLSSVTIQTDLETNGIGIGSAYESDLKKDVTVTALDQYGDSYDWTKKTYQWLTGGKYSAVTADTLLGLVKGSDTLQLVIGEGENMVESNTINFNVISKPYVKELYTGDSAVVREGEVYDLSKVNFTAKDQNGDPYELSAKEVDSITWELTDKGTIKSAQVSFDSKAKNLSVAE
;
A
#
# COMPACT_ATOMS: atom_id res chain seq x y z
N THR A 1 -27.75 6.38 -7.40
CA THR A 1 -28.23 5.21 -6.63
C THR A 1 -29.74 5.29 -6.51
N GLU A 2 -30.42 4.15 -6.59
CA GLU A 2 -31.87 4.03 -6.45
C GLU A 2 -32.20 3.03 -5.35
N ILE A 3 -33.27 3.30 -4.63
CA ILE A 3 -33.83 2.38 -3.64
C ILE A 3 -35.13 1.80 -4.18
N ASP A 4 -35.24 0.50 -4.13
CA ASP A 4 -36.42 -0.23 -4.54
C ASP A 4 -37.42 -0.32 -3.37
N LEU A 5 -38.48 0.52 -3.43
CA LEU A 5 -39.53 0.57 -2.44
C LEU A 5 -40.47 -0.65 -2.48
N SER A 6 -40.45 -1.45 -3.55
CA SER A 6 -41.22 -2.69 -3.62
C SER A 6 -40.79 -3.72 -2.57
N LYS A 7 -39.61 -3.54 -1.98
CA LYS A 7 -39.10 -4.35 -0.86
C LYS A 7 -39.68 -3.95 0.50
N LEU A 8 -40.38 -2.83 0.59
CA LEU A 8 -41.12 -2.45 1.79
C LEU A 8 -42.48 -3.13 1.80
N THR A 9 -42.77 -3.82 2.90
CA THR A 9 -44.06 -4.48 3.05
C THR A 9 -45.06 -3.50 3.62
N VAL A 10 -46.18 -3.26 2.89
CA VAL A 10 -47.31 -2.49 3.38
C VAL A 10 -48.35 -3.47 3.90
N LYS A 11 -48.72 -3.31 5.18
CA LYS A 11 -49.86 -4.01 5.77
C LYS A 11 -50.96 -3.01 6.06
N ALA A 12 -52.16 -3.29 5.62
CA ALA A 12 -53.35 -2.51 5.94
C ALA A 12 -54.32 -3.35 6.79
N PHE A 13 -55.01 -2.68 7.67
CA PHE A 13 -55.98 -3.30 8.57
C PHE A 13 -57.33 -2.55 8.45
N ASP A 14 -58.41 -3.30 8.61
CA ASP A 14 -59.77 -2.71 8.71
C ASP A 14 -60.05 -2.19 10.13
N GLN A 15 -61.19 -1.65 10.35
CA GLN A 15 -61.63 -1.09 11.65
C GLN A 15 -61.82 -2.15 12.76
N TYR A 16 -61.70 -3.42 12.43
CA TYR A 16 -61.83 -4.53 13.33
C TYR A 16 -60.51 -5.29 13.53
N ASP A 17 -59.38 -4.65 13.11
CA ASP A 17 -58.01 -5.20 13.12
C ASP A 17 -57.83 -6.44 12.20
N GLY A 18 -58.74 -6.62 11.24
CA GLY A 18 -58.63 -7.61 10.19
C GLY A 18 -57.66 -7.18 9.10
N GLU A 19 -56.78 -8.05 8.63
CA GLU A 19 -55.81 -7.70 7.55
C GLU A 19 -56.57 -7.41 6.24
N TRP A 20 -56.38 -6.18 5.71
CA TRP A 20 -56.91 -5.75 4.44
C TRP A 20 -55.96 -6.06 3.31
N LYS A 21 -56.36 -6.92 2.37
CA LYS A 21 -55.50 -7.46 1.33
C LYS A 21 -55.34 -6.60 0.08
N ASP A 22 -56.28 -5.68 -0.18
CA ASP A 22 -56.23 -4.81 -1.35
C ASP A 22 -55.42 -3.53 -1.06
N THR A 23 -54.13 -3.58 -1.43
CA THR A 23 -53.20 -2.44 -1.35
C THR A 23 -52.87 -1.87 -2.73
N SER A 24 -53.67 -2.15 -3.77
CA SER A 24 -53.36 -1.80 -5.16
C SER A 24 -53.37 -0.29 -5.44
N ASP A 25 -54.06 0.52 -4.60
CA ASP A 25 -54.11 1.96 -4.70
C ASP A 25 -53.03 2.70 -3.89
N VAL A 26 -52.19 1.96 -3.19
CA VAL A 26 -51.13 2.55 -2.35
C VAL A 26 -50.03 3.19 -3.19
N LYS A 27 -49.75 4.46 -2.87
CA LYS A 27 -48.62 5.22 -3.45
C LYS A 27 -47.65 5.62 -2.37
N TRP A 28 -46.42 5.84 -2.77
CA TRP A 28 -45.38 6.29 -1.86
C TRP A 28 -45.30 7.81 -1.81
N ALA A 29 -45.30 8.39 -0.63
CA ALA A 29 -44.95 9.78 -0.38
C ALA A 29 -43.56 9.83 0.22
N VAL A 30 -42.72 10.71 -0.29
CA VAL A 30 -41.33 10.89 0.18
C VAL A 30 -41.13 12.35 0.55
N GLU A 31 -40.61 12.56 1.74
CA GLU A 31 -40.16 13.85 2.25
C GLU A 31 -38.65 13.78 2.44
N ILE A 32 -37.93 14.83 2.06
CA ILE A 32 -36.45 14.91 2.20
C ILE A 32 -36.14 16.17 2.99
N ASP A 33 -35.53 16.04 4.16
CA ASP A 33 -35.15 17.14 5.06
C ASP A 33 -36.35 18.11 5.30
N GLY A 34 -37.54 17.57 5.53
CA GLY A 34 -38.76 18.36 5.79
C GLY A 34 -39.45 18.96 4.53
N GLN A 35 -38.98 18.66 3.33
CA GLN A 35 -39.58 19.08 2.08
C GLN A 35 -40.19 17.89 1.33
N SER A 36 -41.46 17.99 0.97
CA SER A 36 -42.16 16.96 0.21
C SER A 36 -41.55 16.83 -1.20
N ALA A 37 -41.07 15.64 -1.56
CA ALA A 37 -40.74 15.32 -2.93
C ALA A 37 -42.03 15.00 -3.70
N ALA A 38 -42.20 15.55 -4.90
CA ALA A 38 -43.36 15.29 -5.72
C ALA A 38 -43.50 13.81 -6.07
N PHE A 39 -44.70 13.25 -5.92
CA PHE A 39 -45.03 11.83 -6.21
C PHE A 39 -44.72 11.38 -7.66
N THR A 40 -44.56 12.31 -8.58
CA THR A 40 -44.34 12.08 -10.00
C THR A 40 -42.96 11.51 -10.34
N GLU A 41 -42.02 11.47 -9.39
CA GLU A 41 -40.66 11.00 -9.65
C GLU A 41 -40.41 9.51 -9.35
N LEU A 42 -41.43 8.83 -8.80
CA LEU A 42 -41.32 7.40 -8.45
C LEU A 42 -41.79 6.51 -9.61
N SER A 43 -40.98 6.36 -10.63
CA SER A 43 -41.26 5.35 -11.66
C SER A 43 -40.96 3.94 -11.10
N GLN A 44 -41.96 3.04 -11.19
CA GLN A 44 -41.81 1.63 -10.83
C GLN A 44 -41.35 1.36 -9.37
N ASN A 45 -41.84 2.12 -8.39
CA ASN A 45 -41.46 1.98 -6.98
C ASN A 45 -39.96 2.21 -6.70
N LYS A 46 -39.23 2.90 -7.57
CA LYS A 46 -37.84 3.24 -7.36
C LYS A 46 -37.67 4.67 -6.89
N LEU A 47 -37.01 4.85 -5.75
CA LEU A 47 -36.66 6.15 -5.19
C LEU A 47 -35.25 6.53 -5.62
N PRO A 48 -35.08 7.54 -6.50
CA PRO A 48 -33.73 8.02 -6.84
C PRO A 48 -33.12 8.79 -5.67
N ILE A 49 -31.95 8.37 -5.23
CA ILE A 49 -31.18 9.06 -4.19
C ILE A 49 -30.22 10.05 -4.86
N ARG A 50 -30.54 11.34 -4.78
CA ARG A 50 -29.77 12.44 -5.41
C ARG A 50 -28.86 13.18 -4.44
N LYS A 51 -29.19 13.22 -3.16
CA LYS A 51 -28.41 13.89 -2.10
C LYS A 51 -28.44 13.10 -0.79
N ALA A 52 -27.50 13.39 0.07
CA ALA A 52 -27.54 12.93 1.45
C ALA A 52 -28.65 13.68 2.22
N GLY A 53 -29.19 13.06 3.24
CA GLY A 53 -30.26 13.63 4.05
C GLY A 53 -31.17 12.57 4.67
N ILE A 54 -32.16 13.01 5.41
CA ILE A 54 -33.16 12.14 6.02
C ILE A 54 -34.37 12.07 5.07
N TYR A 55 -34.58 10.86 4.54
CA TYR A 55 -35.73 10.55 3.70
C TYR A 55 -36.81 9.92 4.57
N LYS A 56 -37.97 10.55 4.65
CA LYS A 56 -39.14 10.01 5.32
C LYS A 56 -40.08 9.44 4.28
N ILE A 57 -40.36 8.17 4.37
CA ILE A 57 -41.15 7.43 3.38
C ILE A 57 -42.45 6.98 4.06
N THR A 58 -43.58 7.28 3.44
CA THR A 58 -44.91 6.86 3.88
C THR A 58 -45.67 6.22 2.73
N ALA A 59 -46.49 5.25 3.04
CA ALA A 59 -47.47 4.70 2.11
C ALA A 59 -48.80 5.43 2.28
N VAL A 60 -49.41 5.86 1.18
CA VAL A 60 -50.65 6.62 1.17
C VAL A 60 -51.66 5.93 0.29
N SER A 61 -52.84 5.62 0.82
CA SER A 61 -54.00 5.24 0.05
C SER A 61 -54.90 6.46 -0.13
N GLN A 62 -55.03 6.94 -1.36
CA GLN A 62 -55.91 8.04 -1.68
C GLN A 62 -57.41 7.65 -1.65
N LYS A 63 -57.69 6.39 -1.98
CA LYS A 63 -59.05 5.84 -2.00
C LYS A 63 -59.65 5.80 -0.59
N TYR A 64 -58.87 5.44 0.40
CA TYR A 64 -59.32 5.30 1.78
C TYR A 64 -58.89 6.44 2.69
N ASN A 65 -58.13 7.41 2.16
CA ASN A 65 -57.59 8.55 2.89
C ASN A 65 -56.78 8.13 4.15
N VAL A 66 -55.92 7.11 3.99
CA VAL A 66 -55.13 6.53 5.06
C VAL A 66 -53.65 6.70 4.75
N ILE A 67 -52.86 7.01 5.78
CA ILE A 67 -51.42 7.19 5.70
C ILE A 67 -50.76 6.18 6.67
N SER A 68 -49.68 5.52 6.23
CA SER A 68 -48.94 4.59 7.07
C SER A 68 -48.06 5.30 8.12
N ASN A 69 -47.45 4.56 9.00
CA ASN A 69 -46.31 5.05 9.75
C ASN A 69 -45.17 5.48 8.82
N VAL A 70 -44.27 6.31 9.34
CA VAL A 70 -43.09 6.81 8.62
C VAL A 70 -41.95 5.78 8.72
N VAL A 71 -41.33 5.50 7.59
CA VAL A 71 -40.03 4.82 7.54
C VAL A 71 -38.97 5.88 7.28
N GLU A 72 -38.00 6.01 8.18
CA GLU A 72 -36.90 6.95 8.02
C GLU A 72 -35.67 6.23 7.43
N LEU A 73 -35.10 6.83 6.39
CA LEU A 73 -33.87 6.39 5.76
C LEU A 73 -32.84 7.52 5.84
N ASN A 74 -31.78 7.29 6.58
CA ASN A 74 -30.66 8.23 6.66
C ASN A 74 -29.64 7.93 5.55
N VAL A 75 -29.62 8.79 4.53
CA VAL A 75 -28.65 8.71 3.43
C VAL A 75 -27.43 9.56 3.79
N LYS A 76 -26.34 8.89 4.05
CA LYS A 76 -25.05 9.54 4.35
C LYS A 76 -24.40 10.08 3.07
N PRO A 77 -23.61 11.18 3.14
CA PRO A 77 -22.77 11.63 2.04
C PRO A 77 -21.83 10.53 1.52
N ALA A 78 -21.47 10.63 0.24
CA ALA A 78 -20.50 9.71 -0.34
C ALA A 78 -19.20 9.73 0.47
N ARG A 79 -18.59 8.55 0.60
CA ARG A 79 -17.34 8.40 1.34
C ARG A 79 -16.24 9.26 0.69
N LYS A 80 -15.53 10.02 1.51
CA LYS A 80 -14.36 10.83 1.13
C LYS A 80 -13.22 10.52 2.06
N LEU A 81 -12.02 10.52 1.54
CA LEU A 81 -10.81 10.45 2.36
C LEU A 81 -10.79 11.63 3.34
N SER A 82 -10.59 11.34 4.61
CA SER A 82 -10.61 12.33 5.70
C SER A 82 -9.28 12.41 6.44
N SER A 83 -8.61 11.29 6.63
CA SER A 83 -7.31 11.25 7.30
C SER A 83 -6.42 10.17 6.73
N VAL A 84 -5.12 10.43 6.78
CA VAL A 84 -4.05 9.51 6.39
C VAL A 84 -3.01 9.50 7.49
N THR A 85 -2.53 8.32 7.85
CA THR A 85 -1.43 8.15 8.80
C THR A 85 -0.43 7.16 8.21
N ILE A 86 0.86 7.47 8.32
CA ILE A 86 1.95 6.60 7.91
C ILE A 86 2.76 6.15 9.13
N GLN A 87 3.24 4.90 9.09
CA GLN A 87 4.12 4.31 10.09
C GLN A 87 5.23 3.53 9.40
N THR A 88 6.44 3.66 9.87
CA THR A 88 7.63 2.97 9.34
C THR A 88 8.69 2.87 10.42
N ASP A 89 9.62 1.95 10.26
CA ASP A 89 10.80 1.81 11.12
C ASP A 89 11.94 2.77 10.75
N LEU A 90 11.79 3.59 9.71
CA LEU A 90 12.75 4.63 9.32
C LEU A 90 13.05 5.62 10.45
N GLU A 91 12.07 5.89 11.34
CA GLU A 91 12.28 6.75 12.51
C GLU A 91 13.38 6.23 13.44
N THR A 92 13.50 4.93 13.57
CA THR A 92 14.45 4.26 14.47
C THR A 92 15.72 3.86 13.72
N ASN A 93 15.58 3.26 12.54
CA ASN A 93 16.68 2.63 11.81
C ASN A 93 17.36 3.59 10.83
N GLY A 94 16.67 4.68 10.44
CA GLY A 94 17.15 5.56 9.38
C GLY A 94 17.28 4.84 8.03
N ILE A 95 17.86 5.53 7.06
CA ILE A 95 18.18 4.99 5.73
C ILE A 95 19.66 5.17 5.42
N GLY A 96 20.28 4.20 4.75
CA GLY A 96 21.66 4.30 4.28
C GLY A 96 21.79 5.21 3.07
N ILE A 97 23.00 5.76 2.85
CA ILE A 97 23.33 6.52 1.64
C ILE A 97 23.55 5.55 0.48
N GLY A 98 22.98 5.89 -0.70
CA GLY A 98 23.20 5.19 -1.96
C GLY A 98 22.15 4.12 -2.27
N SER A 99 22.15 3.66 -3.52
CA SER A 99 21.15 2.74 -4.06
C SER A 99 21.11 1.36 -3.42
N ALA A 100 22.19 0.94 -2.78
CA ALA A 100 22.22 -0.33 -2.03
C ALA A 100 21.28 -0.34 -0.81
N TYR A 101 20.82 0.82 -0.37
CA TYR A 101 19.98 1.01 0.82
C TYR A 101 18.63 1.69 0.50
N GLU A 102 18.18 1.63 -0.73
CA GLU A 102 16.87 2.14 -1.13
C GLU A 102 15.75 1.46 -0.33
N SER A 103 14.73 2.26 0.04
CA SER A 103 13.51 1.78 0.68
C SER A 103 12.35 1.83 -0.32
N ASP A 104 11.65 0.71 -0.48
CA ASP A 104 10.39 0.64 -1.23
C ASP A 104 9.24 1.06 -0.31
N LEU A 105 8.81 2.31 -0.44
CA LEU A 105 7.80 2.92 0.43
C LEU A 105 6.46 2.19 0.43
N LYS A 106 6.14 1.44 -0.63
CA LYS A 106 4.93 0.61 -0.65
C LYS A 106 5.02 -0.62 0.25
N LYS A 107 6.23 -1.10 0.51
CA LYS A 107 6.47 -2.28 1.36
C LYS A 107 6.86 -1.89 2.77
N ASP A 108 7.70 -0.84 2.87
CA ASP A 108 8.37 -0.48 4.12
C ASP A 108 7.57 0.53 4.96
N VAL A 109 6.47 1.08 4.39
CA VAL A 109 5.59 2.02 5.07
C VAL A 109 4.18 1.49 5.15
N THR A 110 3.64 1.41 6.36
CA THR A 110 2.23 1.11 6.59
C THR A 110 1.40 2.37 6.46
N VAL A 111 0.42 2.38 5.58
CA VAL A 111 -0.50 3.50 5.36
C VAL A 111 -1.87 3.15 5.90
N THR A 112 -2.39 3.95 6.82
CA THR A 112 -3.77 3.89 7.30
C THR A 112 -4.53 5.09 6.77
N ALA A 113 -5.58 4.85 5.99
CA ALA A 113 -6.44 5.88 5.43
C ALA A 113 -7.88 5.66 5.90
N LEU A 114 -8.52 6.70 6.41
CA LEU A 114 -9.88 6.66 6.91
C LEU A 114 -10.75 7.68 6.18
N ASP A 115 -12.03 7.36 6.03
CA ASP A 115 -13.01 8.30 5.54
C ASP A 115 -13.58 9.19 6.66
N GLN A 116 -14.49 10.08 6.32
CA GLN A 116 -15.16 11.00 7.26
C GLN A 116 -16.01 10.30 8.33
N TYR A 117 -16.22 8.99 8.22
CA TYR A 117 -16.96 8.19 9.19
C TYR A 117 -16.05 7.36 10.10
N GLY A 118 -14.73 7.43 9.87
CA GLY A 118 -13.72 6.64 10.57
C GLY A 118 -13.53 5.23 10.03
N ASP A 119 -14.17 4.90 8.90
CA ASP A 119 -14.01 3.60 8.26
C ASP A 119 -12.80 3.59 7.32
N SER A 120 -12.19 2.41 7.14
CA SER A 120 -11.09 2.22 6.19
C SER A 120 -11.45 2.69 4.78
N TYR A 121 -10.55 3.47 4.16
CA TYR A 121 -10.70 4.03 2.82
C TYR A 121 -9.68 3.48 1.84
N ASP A 122 -10.15 2.98 0.69
CA ASP A 122 -9.25 2.52 -0.40
C ASP A 122 -8.67 3.72 -1.14
N TRP A 123 -7.48 4.13 -0.73
CA TRP A 123 -6.74 5.25 -1.30
C TRP A 123 -5.89 4.86 -2.52
N THR A 124 -5.65 3.57 -2.74
CA THR A 124 -4.72 3.07 -3.78
C THR A 124 -5.13 3.45 -5.20
N LYS A 125 -6.40 3.81 -5.41
CA LYS A 125 -6.96 4.28 -6.69
C LYS A 125 -6.92 5.80 -6.86
N LYS A 126 -6.33 6.52 -5.89
CA LYS A 126 -6.18 7.97 -5.93
C LYS A 126 -4.79 8.35 -6.39
N THR A 127 -4.66 9.55 -6.94
CA THR A 127 -3.36 10.18 -7.15
C THR A 127 -2.71 10.40 -5.78
N TYR A 128 -1.44 10.08 -5.66
CA TYR A 128 -0.68 10.31 -4.43
C TYR A 128 0.76 10.67 -4.74
N GLN A 129 1.42 11.26 -3.77
CA GLN A 129 2.83 11.63 -3.85
C GLN A 129 3.51 11.49 -2.49
N TRP A 130 4.68 10.90 -2.49
CA TRP A 130 5.59 10.93 -1.35
C TRP A 130 6.43 12.20 -1.41
N LEU A 131 6.60 12.86 -0.28
CA LEU A 131 7.39 14.07 -0.13
C LEU A 131 8.48 13.85 0.91
N THR A 132 9.67 14.42 0.63
CA THR A 132 10.77 14.53 1.60
C THR A 132 11.17 16.00 1.77
N GLY A 133 11.94 16.31 2.81
CA GLY A 133 12.56 17.63 2.94
C GLY A 133 13.53 17.97 1.80
N GLY A 134 13.96 16.96 1.02
CA GLY A 134 14.67 17.12 -0.25
C GLY A 134 16.14 17.51 -0.13
N LYS A 135 16.66 17.64 1.09
CA LYS A 135 18.06 18.04 1.32
C LYS A 135 18.98 16.83 1.48
N TYR A 136 18.53 15.81 2.18
CA TYR A 136 19.34 14.64 2.56
C TYR A 136 18.87 13.36 1.90
N SER A 137 17.65 13.36 1.40
CA SER A 137 17.05 12.25 0.68
C SER A 137 16.26 12.73 -0.52
N ALA A 138 15.90 11.81 -1.40
CA ALA A 138 15.00 12.03 -2.52
C ALA A 138 14.03 10.87 -2.66
N VAL A 139 12.83 11.14 -3.18
CA VAL A 139 11.86 10.13 -3.58
C VAL A 139 11.68 10.16 -5.08
N THR A 140 11.73 8.99 -5.70
CA THR A 140 11.39 8.80 -7.10
C THR A 140 10.34 7.71 -7.18
N ALA A 141 9.14 8.05 -7.62
CA ALA A 141 7.95 7.21 -7.53
C ALA A 141 7.71 6.75 -6.09
N ASP A 142 7.94 5.49 -5.77
CA ASP A 142 7.76 4.89 -4.43
C ASP A 142 9.08 4.47 -3.78
N THR A 143 10.21 4.93 -4.34
CA THR A 143 11.54 4.60 -3.82
C THR A 143 12.16 5.79 -3.11
N LEU A 144 12.50 5.61 -1.84
CA LEU A 144 13.25 6.57 -1.03
C LEU A 144 14.74 6.26 -1.11
N LEU A 145 15.55 7.28 -1.43
CA LEU A 145 16.99 7.20 -1.55
C LEU A 145 17.67 8.19 -0.61
N GLY A 146 18.59 7.71 0.23
CA GLY A 146 19.48 8.56 1.02
C GLY A 146 20.61 9.12 0.16
N LEU A 147 20.80 10.45 0.17
CA LEU A 147 21.79 11.16 -0.64
C LEU A 147 23.00 11.61 0.17
N VAL A 148 22.76 12.26 1.30
CA VAL A 148 23.80 12.85 2.16
C VAL A 148 23.40 12.65 3.62
N LYS A 149 24.37 12.43 4.49
CA LYS A 149 24.14 12.28 5.94
C LYS A 149 23.42 13.51 6.52
N GLY A 150 22.35 13.26 7.27
CA GLY A 150 21.57 14.28 7.95
C GLY A 150 20.18 13.80 8.32
N SER A 151 19.38 14.70 8.89
CA SER A 151 17.99 14.39 9.24
C SER A 151 17.06 14.94 8.16
N ASP A 152 16.09 14.13 7.77
CA ASP A 152 15.09 14.48 6.77
C ASP A 152 13.70 14.08 7.22
N THR A 153 12.69 14.36 6.40
CA THR A 153 11.29 14.09 6.68
C THR A 153 10.66 13.29 5.56
N LEU A 154 9.65 12.49 5.88
CA LEU A 154 8.82 11.77 4.93
C LEU A 154 7.35 12.06 5.22
N GLN A 155 6.59 12.34 4.18
CA GLN A 155 5.15 12.59 4.23
C GLN A 155 4.47 11.99 3.00
N LEU A 156 3.24 11.53 3.15
CA LEU A 156 2.39 11.07 2.05
C LEU A 156 1.25 12.07 1.84
N VAL A 157 1.05 12.49 0.61
CA VAL A 157 -0.08 13.33 0.20
C VAL A 157 -0.94 12.55 -0.77
N ILE A 158 -2.25 12.49 -0.52
CA ILE A 158 -3.21 11.75 -1.35
C ILE A 158 -4.31 12.71 -1.83
N GLY A 159 -4.60 12.71 -3.13
CA GLY A 159 -5.60 13.54 -3.78
C GLY A 159 -5.01 14.72 -4.53
N GLU A 160 -5.88 15.60 -5.01
CA GLU A 160 -5.52 16.77 -5.83
C GLU A 160 -6.36 17.99 -5.41
N GLY A 161 -5.79 19.17 -5.50
CA GLY A 161 -6.46 20.45 -5.22
C GLY A 161 -7.05 20.50 -3.82
N GLU A 162 -8.29 20.94 -3.71
CA GLU A 162 -9.01 21.08 -2.42
C GLU A 162 -9.35 19.74 -1.72
N ASN A 163 -9.13 18.61 -2.41
CA ASN A 163 -9.36 17.28 -1.86
C ASN A 163 -8.06 16.58 -1.43
N MET A 164 -6.97 17.32 -1.28
CA MET A 164 -5.72 16.79 -0.77
C MET A 164 -5.83 16.48 0.73
N VAL A 165 -5.29 15.32 1.12
CA VAL A 165 -5.14 14.92 2.52
C VAL A 165 -3.69 14.53 2.74
N GLU A 166 -3.06 15.16 3.71
CA GLU A 166 -1.68 14.92 4.11
C GLU A 166 -1.61 13.96 5.29
N SER A 167 -0.60 13.11 5.30
CA SER A 167 -0.30 12.25 6.45
C SER A 167 0.41 13.02 7.57
N ASN A 168 0.64 12.37 8.70
CA ASN A 168 1.66 12.78 9.65
C ASN A 168 3.02 12.82 8.95
N THR A 169 3.94 13.60 9.51
CA THR A 169 5.34 13.66 9.08
C THR A 169 6.17 12.68 9.90
N ILE A 170 6.96 11.85 9.23
CA ILE A 170 7.98 10.99 9.82
C ILE A 170 9.32 11.71 9.77
N ASN A 171 10.02 11.79 10.89
CA ASN A 171 11.40 12.27 10.93
C ASN A 171 12.34 11.08 10.91
N PHE A 172 13.34 11.08 10.05
CA PHE A 172 14.31 10.00 9.94
C PHE A 172 15.72 10.53 9.69
N ASN A 173 16.71 9.68 9.93
CA ASN A 173 18.09 10.00 9.67
C ASN A 173 18.59 9.29 8.41
N VAL A 174 19.28 10.04 7.55
CA VAL A 174 20.12 9.47 6.50
C VAL A 174 21.50 9.25 7.10
N ILE A 175 21.94 8.01 7.14
CA ILE A 175 23.18 7.58 7.81
C ILE A 175 24.16 6.94 6.84
N SER A 176 25.45 7.11 7.13
CA SER A 176 26.49 6.38 6.42
C SER A 176 26.54 4.95 6.96
N LYS A 177 25.80 4.02 6.35
CA LYS A 177 25.90 2.61 6.73
C LYS A 177 27.25 2.05 6.24
N PRO A 178 27.89 1.18 7.01
CA PRO A 178 29.05 0.47 6.52
C PRO A 178 28.71 -0.32 5.26
N TYR A 179 29.61 -0.29 4.27
CA TYR A 179 29.54 -1.13 3.08
C TYR A 179 30.90 -1.74 2.79
N VAL A 180 30.91 -2.88 2.14
CA VAL A 180 32.15 -3.56 1.77
C VAL A 180 32.93 -2.71 0.79
N LYS A 181 34.13 -2.29 1.19
CA LYS A 181 35.07 -1.60 0.32
C LYS A 181 36.16 -2.54 -0.19
N GLU A 182 36.58 -3.45 0.67
CA GLU A 182 37.68 -4.38 0.38
C GLU A 182 37.25 -5.78 0.79
N LEU A 183 37.56 -6.74 -0.08
CA LEU A 183 37.30 -8.15 0.12
C LEU A 183 38.62 -8.91 0.01
N TYR A 184 38.88 -9.75 0.99
CA TYR A 184 40.09 -10.55 1.04
C TYR A 184 39.74 -12.03 1.15
N THR A 185 40.52 -12.87 0.45
CA THR A 185 40.55 -14.30 0.68
C THR A 185 41.84 -14.63 1.42
N GLY A 186 41.74 -15.24 2.58
CA GLY A 186 42.91 -15.47 3.47
C GLY A 186 43.85 -16.57 3.02
N ASP A 187 43.41 -17.50 2.16
CA ASP A 187 44.13 -18.74 1.93
C ASP A 187 44.58 -18.92 0.47
N SER A 188 45.83 -19.31 0.29
CA SER A 188 46.27 -19.90 -0.96
C SER A 188 45.95 -21.40 -0.94
N ALA A 189 45.29 -21.90 -1.95
CA ALA A 189 45.05 -23.32 -2.14
C ALA A 189 45.99 -23.87 -3.23
N VAL A 190 46.48 -25.08 -3.03
CA VAL A 190 47.21 -25.83 -4.05
C VAL A 190 46.25 -26.88 -4.59
N VAL A 191 45.90 -26.75 -5.87
CA VAL A 191 45.02 -27.70 -6.58
C VAL A 191 45.91 -28.48 -7.55
N ARG A 192 45.79 -29.80 -7.56
CA ARG A 192 46.56 -30.67 -8.45
C ARG A 192 45.76 -30.94 -9.73
N GLU A 193 46.47 -31.38 -10.77
CA GLU A 193 45.82 -31.86 -11.99
C GLU A 193 44.83 -32.99 -11.67
N GLY A 194 43.67 -32.97 -12.30
CA GLY A 194 42.57 -33.90 -12.06
C GLY A 194 41.72 -33.59 -10.81
N GLU A 195 42.07 -32.57 -10.01
CA GLU A 195 41.28 -32.19 -8.84
C GLU A 195 40.31 -31.07 -9.14
N VAL A 196 39.19 -31.06 -8.38
CA VAL A 196 38.20 -29.98 -8.35
C VAL A 196 38.29 -29.26 -7.02
N TYR A 197 38.46 -27.94 -7.06
CA TYR A 197 38.48 -27.10 -5.88
C TYR A 197 37.13 -26.39 -5.70
N ASP A 198 36.50 -26.61 -4.56
CA ASP A 198 35.22 -26.02 -4.21
C ASP A 198 35.42 -24.62 -3.61
N LEU A 199 35.15 -23.60 -4.41
CA LEU A 199 35.29 -22.20 -4.03
C LEU A 199 34.25 -21.75 -3.00
N SER A 200 33.18 -22.52 -2.78
CA SER A 200 32.18 -22.20 -1.74
C SER A 200 32.73 -22.34 -0.32
N LYS A 201 33.88 -23.05 -0.18
CA LYS A 201 34.58 -23.26 1.10
C LYS A 201 35.61 -22.18 1.41
N VAL A 202 35.81 -21.23 0.50
CA VAL A 202 36.77 -20.14 0.73
C VAL A 202 36.19 -19.16 1.73
N ASN A 203 36.95 -18.90 2.78
CA ASN A 203 36.61 -17.90 3.77
C ASN A 203 36.96 -16.50 3.28
N PHE A 204 36.02 -15.58 3.42
CA PHE A 204 36.24 -14.18 3.12
C PHE A 204 36.36 -13.36 4.39
N THR A 205 37.25 -12.39 4.36
CA THR A 205 37.28 -11.28 5.29
C THR A 205 37.04 -10.01 4.51
N ALA A 206 36.23 -9.12 5.06
CA ALA A 206 35.90 -7.87 4.43
C ALA A 206 36.20 -6.68 5.33
N LYS A 207 36.50 -5.54 4.72
CA LYS A 207 36.62 -4.28 5.40
C LYS A 207 35.61 -3.28 4.81
N ASP A 208 35.07 -2.45 5.66
CA ASP A 208 34.22 -1.36 5.25
C ASP A 208 34.99 -0.18 4.66
N GLN A 209 34.28 0.88 4.27
CA GLN A 209 34.86 2.10 3.72
C GLN A 209 35.77 2.87 4.69
N ASN A 210 35.70 2.56 5.97
CA ASN A 210 36.55 3.16 7.03
C ASN A 210 37.80 2.32 7.34
N GLY A 211 37.86 1.09 6.78
CA GLY A 211 38.91 0.13 7.05
C GLY A 211 38.64 -0.80 8.24
N ASP A 212 37.42 -0.69 8.83
CA ASP A 212 37.01 -1.56 9.93
C ASP A 212 36.55 -2.93 9.42
N PRO A 213 36.66 -3.99 10.24
CA PRO A 213 36.14 -5.31 9.90
C PRO A 213 34.64 -5.24 9.55
N TYR A 214 34.25 -5.84 8.43
CA TYR A 214 32.86 -5.91 7.97
C TYR A 214 32.42 -7.39 7.92
N GLU A 215 31.31 -7.67 8.57
CA GLU A 215 30.70 -9.00 8.55
C GLU A 215 29.76 -9.12 7.33
N LEU A 216 30.12 -10.01 6.39
CA LEU A 216 29.33 -10.27 5.19
C LEU A 216 28.08 -11.04 5.55
N SER A 217 26.94 -10.53 5.11
CA SER A 217 25.67 -11.28 5.16
C SER A 217 25.69 -12.46 4.18
N ALA A 218 24.86 -13.46 4.41
CA ALA A 218 24.72 -14.61 3.51
C ALA A 218 24.41 -14.19 2.06
N LYS A 219 23.55 -13.16 1.89
CA LYS A 219 23.20 -12.62 0.57
C LYS A 219 24.38 -11.97 -0.13
N GLU A 220 25.25 -11.27 0.59
CA GLU A 220 26.47 -10.67 0.04
C GLU A 220 27.48 -11.74 -0.36
N VAL A 221 27.68 -12.77 0.47
CA VAL A 221 28.51 -13.92 0.14
C VAL A 221 28.01 -14.63 -1.13
N ASP A 222 26.70 -14.82 -1.27
CA ASP A 222 26.11 -15.44 -2.45
C ASP A 222 26.26 -14.59 -3.72
N SER A 223 26.38 -13.27 -3.57
CA SER A 223 26.57 -12.33 -4.69
C SER A 223 28.02 -12.24 -5.17
N ILE A 224 28.99 -12.85 -4.45
CA ILE A 224 30.41 -12.83 -4.85
C ILE A 224 30.57 -13.59 -6.16
N THR A 225 31.13 -12.93 -7.16
CA THR A 225 31.47 -13.53 -8.44
C THR A 225 32.97 -13.81 -8.48
N TRP A 226 33.33 -14.90 -9.13
CA TRP A 226 34.71 -15.32 -9.30
C TRP A 226 35.14 -15.09 -10.74
N GLU A 227 36.35 -14.57 -10.91
CA GLU A 227 36.98 -14.40 -12.20
C GLU A 227 38.36 -15.08 -12.18
N LEU A 228 38.64 -15.91 -13.18
CA LEU A 228 39.94 -16.50 -13.37
C LEU A 228 40.84 -15.49 -14.11
N THR A 229 41.80 -14.94 -13.40
CA THR A 229 42.83 -14.07 -14.00
C THR A 229 44.08 -14.87 -14.28
N ASP A 230 44.43 -15.06 -15.55
CA ASP A 230 45.65 -15.69 -15.97
C ASP A 230 46.85 -14.77 -15.66
N LYS A 231 47.51 -15.02 -14.56
CA LYS A 231 48.75 -14.31 -14.17
C LYS A 231 49.88 -15.34 -13.98
N GLY A 232 50.63 -15.61 -15.03
CA GLY A 232 51.82 -16.43 -14.92
C GLY A 232 51.93 -17.57 -15.93
N THR A 233 52.52 -18.68 -15.52
CA THR A 233 52.85 -19.83 -16.39
C THR A 233 51.72 -20.82 -16.62
N ILE A 234 50.55 -20.63 -16.01
CA ILE A 234 49.40 -21.51 -16.16
C ILE A 234 48.73 -21.22 -17.53
N LYS A 235 48.68 -22.23 -18.37
CA LYS A 235 47.96 -22.14 -19.64
C LYS A 235 46.45 -22.20 -19.34
N SER A 236 45.72 -21.18 -19.74
CA SER A 236 44.28 -21.06 -19.50
C SER A 236 43.44 -22.26 -19.99
N ALA A 237 43.98 -23.04 -20.93
CA ALA A 237 43.32 -24.25 -21.44
C ALA A 237 43.32 -25.43 -20.44
N GLN A 238 44.09 -25.36 -19.37
CA GLN A 238 44.15 -26.39 -18.33
C GLN A 238 43.29 -26.13 -17.12
N VAL A 239 42.74 -24.92 -17.00
CA VAL A 239 41.90 -24.52 -15.88
C VAL A 239 40.53 -24.14 -16.38
N SER A 240 39.51 -24.77 -15.85
CA SER A 240 38.11 -24.41 -16.14
C SER A 240 37.40 -23.94 -14.85
N PHE A 241 36.50 -22.99 -15.00
CA PHE A 241 35.74 -22.42 -13.91
C PHE A 241 34.24 -22.52 -14.19
N ASP A 242 33.51 -23.20 -13.31
CA ASP A 242 32.05 -23.22 -13.31
C ASP A 242 31.51 -22.20 -12.28
N SER A 243 31.04 -21.08 -12.78
CA SER A 243 30.51 -19.99 -11.93
C SER A 243 29.23 -20.36 -11.18
N LYS A 244 28.43 -21.31 -11.70
CA LYS A 244 27.19 -21.76 -11.03
C LYS A 244 27.48 -22.76 -9.93
N ALA A 245 28.38 -23.69 -10.18
CA ALA A 245 28.81 -24.67 -9.19
C ALA A 245 29.89 -24.13 -8.24
N LYS A 246 30.44 -22.93 -8.51
CA LYS A 246 31.56 -22.32 -7.77
C LYS A 246 32.77 -23.26 -7.70
N ASN A 247 33.05 -23.97 -8.78
CA ASN A 247 34.14 -24.96 -8.84
C ASN A 247 35.23 -24.55 -9.81
N LEU A 248 36.46 -24.73 -9.38
CA LEU A 248 37.68 -24.63 -10.19
C LEU A 248 38.19 -26.02 -10.47
N SER A 249 38.36 -26.40 -11.74
CA SER A 249 38.90 -27.69 -12.15
C SER A 249 40.19 -27.49 -12.93
N VAL A 250 41.16 -28.34 -12.66
CA VAL A 250 42.43 -28.40 -13.41
C VAL A 250 42.45 -29.70 -14.23
N ALA A 251 42.55 -29.56 -15.56
CA ALA A 251 42.62 -30.74 -16.45
C ALA A 251 43.95 -31.49 -16.28
N GLU A 252 43.91 -32.81 -16.50
CA GLU A 252 45.10 -33.65 -16.57
C GLU A 252 45.97 -33.34 -17.80
#